data_9002fb999e1631162b847e78f64a5653
#
_entry.id   9002fb999e1631162b847e78f64a5653
#
_cell.length_a   1.000
_cell.length_b   1.000
_cell.length_c   1.000
_cell.angle_alpha   90.00
_cell.angle_beta   90.00
_cell.angle_gamma   90.00
#
_symmetry.space_group_name_H-M   'P 1'
#
loop_
_entity.id
_entity.type
_entity.pdbx_description
1 polymer ?
#
loop_
_entity_poly.entity_id
_entity_poly.type
_entity_poly.pdbx_seq_one_letter_code
_entity_poly.pdbx_strand_id
1 'polypeptide(L)'
;MKIVKKISKNDASTLYELNDIFHESKLLFLDDPFSSLLVIYDDNKIVGYLSYSLIYDRSEINYVIVLDEYRNQGFAYELLYYFISICELNKCKNVTLEVNEHNICAIKLYTKFGFQIVAIRENYYSDGNGYLMMREFD
;
A
#
# COMPACT_ATOMS: atom_id res chain seq x y z
N MET A 1 4.47 -16.46 11.51
CA MET A 1 4.07 -15.23 12.22
C MET A 1 4.21 -14.03 11.28
N LYS A 2 3.16 -13.23 11.17
CA LYS A 2 3.17 -12.05 10.30
C LYS A 2 3.72 -10.84 11.06
N ILE A 3 4.74 -10.19 10.50
CA ILE A 3 5.34 -9.00 11.09
C ILE A 3 5.43 -7.91 10.03
N VAL A 4 4.96 -6.71 10.37
CA VAL A 4 5.08 -5.53 9.51
C VAL A 4 6.14 -4.61 10.07
N LYS A 5 7.04 -4.13 9.22
CA LYS A 5 8.09 -3.18 9.60
C LYS A 5 8.12 -2.02 8.63
N LYS A 6 8.31 -0.81 9.15
CA LYS A 6 8.61 0.36 8.35
C LYS A 6 10.11 0.33 8.02
N ILE A 7 10.44 0.44 6.74
CA ILE A 7 11.82 0.31 6.25
C ILE A 7 12.43 1.69 6.05
N SER A 8 13.63 1.87 6.59
CA SER A 8 14.43 3.07 6.37
C SER A 8 14.97 3.12 4.94
N LYS A 9 15.06 4.31 4.37
CA LYS A 9 15.71 4.53 3.06
C LYS A 9 17.19 4.17 3.08
N ASN A 10 17.80 4.08 4.26
CA ASN A 10 19.19 3.70 4.44
C ASN A 10 19.41 2.19 4.61
N ASP A 11 18.33 1.42 4.64
CA ASP A 11 18.41 -0.04 4.79
C ASP A 11 18.68 -0.69 3.42
N ALA A 12 19.92 -0.60 2.98
CA ALA A 12 20.33 -1.12 1.67
C ALA A 12 20.10 -2.62 1.53
N SER A 13 20.26 -3.39 2.60
CA SER A 13 20.07 -4.84 2.59
C SER A 13 18.64 -5.22 2.27
N THR A 14 17.68 -4.62 2.97
CA THR A 14 16.26 -4.88 2.74
C THR A 14 15.83 -4.40 1.36
N LEU A 15 16.31 -3.24 0.93
CA LEU A 15 15.99 -2.69 -0.39
C LEU A 15 16.48 -3.59 -1.52
N TYR A 16 17.67 -4.13 -1.39
CA TYR A 16 18.23 -5.09 -2.35
C TYR A 16 17.36 -6.35 -2.41
N GLU A 17 16.98 -6.89 -1.25
CA GLU A 17 16.14 -8.07 -1.17
C GLU A 17 14.76 -7.85 -1.81
N LEU A 18 14.13 -6.68 -1.56
CA LEU A 18 12.86 -6.31 -2.19
C LEU A 18 12.98 -6.25 -3.70
N ASN A 19 14.02 -5.64 -4.20
CA ASN A 19 14.25 -5.52 -5.64
C ASN A 19 14.42 -6.92 -6.28
N ASP A 20 15.13 -7.81 -5.61
CA ASP A 20 15.35 -9.17 -6.07
C ASP A 20 14.05 -10.00 -6.10
N ILE A 21 13.23 -9.89 -5.04
CA ILE A 21 11.99 -10.65 -4.90
C ILE A 21 10.91 -10.18 -5.89
N PHE A 22 10.72 -8.86 -6.00
CA PHE A 22 9.60 -8.29 -6.76
C PHE A 22 10.00 -7.84 -8.15
N HIS A 23 11.29 -7.87 -8.49
CA HIS A 23 11.82 -7.44 -9.78
C HIS A 23 11.42 -6.00 -10.16
N GLU A 24 11.07 -5.21 -9.15
CA GLU A 24 10.67 -3.82 -9.31
C GLU A 24 11.87 -2.94 -9.04
N SER A 25 12.42 -2.37 -10.10
CA SER A 25 13.48 -1.37 -9.97
C SER A 25 12.96 -0.05 -9.41
N LYS A 26 11.64 0.06 -9.24
CA LYS A 26 10.98 1.31 -8.92
C LYS A 26 10.53 1.36 -7.48
N LEU A 27 11.47 1.35 -6.56
CA LEU A 27 11.15 1.76 -5.22
C LEU A 27 11.10 3.29 -5.24
N LEU A 28 10.00 3.83 -5.78
CA LEU A 28 9.81 5.28 -5.95
C LEU A 28 9.98 6.05 -4.66
N PHE A 29 9.79 5.39 -3.52
CA PHE A 29 9.95 6.04 -2.24
C PHE A 29 11.39 6.53 -1.99
N LEU A 30 12.38 5.99 -2.70
CA LEU A 30 13.77 6.44 -2.58
C LEU A 30 13.94 7.86 -3.11
N ASP A 31 13.18 8.21 -4.15
CA ASP A 31 13.29 9.50 -4.82
C ASP A 31 12.31 10.54 -4.29
N ASP A 32 11.26 10.11 -3.60
CA ASP A 32 10.23 10.98 -3.06
C ASP A 32 10.42 11.15 -1.54
N PRO A 33 10.72 12.37 -1.08
CA PRO A 33 10.94 12.61 0.37
C PRO A 33 9.70 12.36 1.23
N PHE A 34 8.50 12.34 0.63
CA PHE A 34 7.26 12.12 1.35
C PHE A 34 6.82 10.66 1.38
N SER A 35 7.50 9.79 0.63
CA SER A 35 7.15 8.38 0.54
C SER A 35 7.81 7.54 1.62
N SER A 36 7.08 6.50 2.04
CA SER A 36 7.53 5.51 3.02
C SER A 36 7.13 4.11 2.57
N LEU A 37 7.78 3.12 3.16
CA LEU A 37 7.59 1.73 2.79
C LEU A 37 7.36 0.87 4.02
N LEU A 38 6.29 0.07 3.99
CA LEU A 38 6.03 -0.97 4.97
C LEU A 38 6.27 -2.32 4.29
N VAL A 39 6.97 -3.20 4.97
CA VAL A 39 7.26 -4.55 4.48
C VAL A 39 6.65 -5.56 5.43
N ILE A 40 5.98 -6.57 4.90
CA ILE A 40 5.43 -7.66 5.71
C ILE A 40 6.23 -8.94 5.51
N TYR A 41 6.51 -9.59 6.62
CA TYR A 41 7.28 -10.82 6.70
C TYR A 41 6.39 -11.97 7.17
N ASP A 42 6.64 -13.14 6.64
CA ASP A 42 6.12 -14.39 7.18
C ASP A 42 7.33 -15.26 7.57
N ASP A 43 7.49 -15.48 8.89
CA ASP A 43 8.63 -16.23 9.45
C ASP A 43 9.98 -15.78 8.86
N ASN A 44 10.23 -14.48 8.93
CA ASN A 44 11.46 -13.81 8.47
C ASN A 44 11.65 -13.74 6.96
N LYS A 45 10.62 -14.12 6.19
CA LYS A 45 10.65 -14.02 4.73
C LYS A 45 9.77 -12.88 4.27
N ILE A 46 10.28 -12.01 3.41
CA ILE A 46 9.51 -10.92 2.84
C ILE A 46 8.46 -11.50 1.87
N VAL A 47 7.18 -11.16 2.09
CA VAL A 47 6.08 -11.66 1.26
C VAL A 47 5.23 -10.55 0.64
N GLY A 48 5.43 -9.30 1.04
CA GLY A 48 4.68 -8.19 0.48
C GLY A 48 5.17 -6.84 0.97
N TYR A 49 4.61 -5.78 0.38
CA TYR A 49 4.91 -4.42 0.84
C TYR A 49 3.76 -3.47 0.52
N LEU A 50 3.73 -2.35 1.24
CA LEU A 50 2.84 -1.22 1.00
C LEU A 50 3.67 0.04 0.94
N SER A 51 3.56 0.76 -0.18
CA SER A 51 4.20 2.06 -0.37
C SER A 51 3.16 3.17 -0.23
N TYR A 52 3.47 4.19 0.54
CA TYR A 52 2.56 5.31 0.75
C TYR A 52 3.32 6.62 0.82
N SER A 53 2.59 7.70 0.56
CA SER A 53 3.08 9.06 0.73
C SER A 53 2.31 9.74 1.85
N LEU A 54 3.01 10.53 2.67
CA LEU A 54 2.41 11.30 3.75
C LEU A 54 2.84 12.74 3.58
N ILE A 55 1.89 13.62 3.25
CA ILE A 55 2.15 15.04 3.02
C ILE A 55 1.23 15.82 3.96
N TYR A 56 1.82 16.39 5.03
CA TYR A 56 1.08 17.08 6.09
C TYR A 56 0.00 16.16 6.69
N ASP A 57 -1.28 16.47 6.49
CA ASP A 57 -2.41 15.73 7.05
C ASP A 57 -3.12 14.80 6.05
N ARG A 58 -2.48 14.55 4.90
CA ARG A 58 -3.02 13.69 3.84
C ARG A 58 -2.07 12.57 3.53
N SER A 59 -2.62 11.40 3.25
CA SER A 59 -1.84 10.25 2.83
C SER A 59 -2.40 9.66 1.55
N GLU A 60 -1.54 8.99 0.81
CA GLU A 60 -1.89 8.28 -0.41
C GLU A 60 -1.22 6.92 -0.41
N ILE A 61 -1.99 5.87 -0.68
CA ILE A 61 -1.42 4.54 -0.91
C ILE A 61 -0.99 4.47 -2.37
N ASN A 62 0.30 4.25 -2.61
CA ASN A 62 0.85 4.14 -3.96
C ASN A 62 0.78 2.71 -4.48
N TYR A 63 1.18 1.73 -3.65
CA TYR A 63 1.20 0.32 -4.03
C TYR A 63 0.93 -0.56 -2.82
N VAL A 64 0.18 -1.64 -3.04
CA VAL A 64 0.05 -2.76 -2.10
C VAL A 64 0.29 -4.02 -2.92
N ILE A 65 1.34 -4.73 -2.62
CA ILE A 65 1.73 -5.92 -3.37
C ILE A 65 2.00 -7.07 -2.39
N VAL A 66 1.45 -8.24 -2.69
CA VAL A 66 1.70 -9.49 -1.98
C VAL A 66 2.06 -10.55 -3.01
N LEU A 67 3.06 -11.36 -2.75
CA LEU A 67 3.43 -12.47 -3.63
C LEU A 67 2.23 -13.40 -3.87
N ASP A 68 2.10 -13.90 -5.10
CA ASP A 68 0.94 -14.70 -5.52
C ASP A 68 0.64 -15.86 -4.59
N GLU A 69 1.67 -16.59 -4.17
CA GLU A 69 1.53 -17.76 -3.29
C GLU A 69 1.10 -17.41 -1.86
N TYR A 70 1.11 -16.13 -1.51
CA TYR A 70 0.69 -15.64 -0.19
C TYR A 70 -0.61 -14.86 -0.21
N ARG A 71 -1.27 -14.76 -1.37
CA ARG A 71 -2.55 -14.04 -1.50
C ARG A 71 -3.68 -14.78 -0.79
N ASN A 72 -4.70 -14.03 -0.40
CA ASN A 72 -5.90 -14.53 0.31
C ASN A 72 -5.58 -15.17 1.66
N GLN A 73 -4.50 -14.74 2.30
CA GLN A 73 -4.05 -15.25 3.60
C GLN A 73 -3.94 -14.15 4.64
N GLY A 74 -4.47 -12.94 4.34
CA GLY A 74 -4.52 -11.84 5.29
C GLY A 74 -3.28 -10.95 5.33
N PHE A 75 -2.31 -11.12 4.42
CA PHE A 75 -1.09 -10.29 4.43
C PHE A 75 -1.37 -8.85 4.03
N ALA A 76 -2.17 -8.62 2.98
CA ALA A 76 -2.57 -7.27 2.59
C ALA A 76 -3.41 -6.60 3.68
N TYR A 77 -4.26 -7.37 4.35
CA TYR A 77 -5.05 -6.88 5.48
C TYR A 77 -4.13 -6.35 6.60
N GLU A 78 -3.12 -7.11 6.97
CA GLU A 78 -2.16 -6.71 8.02
C GLU A 78 -1.38 -5.45 7.63
N LEU A 79 -0.96 -5.35 6.36
CA LEU A 79 -0.29 -4.15 5.85
C LEU A 79 -1.19 -2.92 5.96
N LEU A 80 -2.45 -3.05 5.55
CA LEU A 80 -3.42 -1.95 5.63
C LEU A 80 -3.74 -1.57 7.05
N TYR A 81 -3.93 -2.56 7.93
CA TYR A 81 -4.19 -2.30 9.34
C TYR A 81 -3.07 -1.48 9.97
N TYR A 82 -1.82 -1.86 9.72
CA TYR A 82 -0.65 -1.15 10.23
C TYR A 82 -0.57 0.27 9.66
N PHE A 83 -0.80 0.40 8.36
CA PHE A 83 -0.79 1.70 7.68
C PHE A 83 -1.86 2.64 8.22
N ILE A 84 -3.09 2.17 8.40
CA ILE A 84 -4.18 2.98 8.95
C ILE A 84 -3.84 3.44 10.37
N SER A 85 -3.21 2.58 11.16
CA SER A 85 -2.75 2.95 12.50
C SER A 85 -1.72 4.09 12.45
N ILE A 86 -0.81 4.07 11.47
CA ILE A 86 0.14 5.18 11.24
C ILE A 86 -0.62 6.48 10.92
N CYS A 87 -1.62 6.40 10.05
CA CYS A 87 -2.43 7.57 9.68
C CYS A 87 -3.14 8.15 10.90
N GLU A 88 -3.72 7.32 11.73
CA GLU A 88 -4.40 7.77 12.96
C GLU A 88 -3.43 8.42 13.93
N LEU A 89 -2.26 7.84 14.13
CA LEU A 89 -1.21 8.42 14.99
C LEU A 89 -0.72 9.78 14.48
N ASN A 90 -0.66 9.96 13.17
CA ASN A 90 -0.24 11.21 12.54
C ASN A 90 -1.39 12.19 12.33
N LYS A 91 -2.59 11.86 12.79
CA LYS A 91 -3.79 12.69 12.67
C LYS A 91 -4.08 13.08 11.21
N CYS A 92 -3.93 12.12 10.31
CA CYS A 92 -4.30 12.31 8.91
C CYS A 92 -5.78 12.61 8.79
N LYS A 93 -6.16 13.49 7.88
CA LYS A 93 -7.56 13.78 7.58
C LYS A 93 -8.16 12.78 6.61
N ASN A 94 -7.37 12.33 5.66
CA ASN A 94 -7.84 11.36 4.67
C ASN A 94 -6.70 10.56 4.07
N VAL A 95 -7.08 9.46 3.44
CA VAL A 95 -6.20 8.61 2.63
C VAL A 95 -6.88 8.38 1.30
N THR A 96 -6.14 8.50 0.21
CA THR A 96 -6.62 8.21 -1.14
C THR A 96 -5.82 7.08 -1.77
N LEU A 97 -6.42 6.42 -2.75
CA LEU A 97 -5.76 5.43 -3.59
C LEU A 97 -6.45 5.35 -4.95
N GLU A 98 -5.73 4.85 -5.93
CA GLU A 98 -6.28 4.51 -7.24
C GLU A 98 -6.29 2.99 -7.37
N VAL A 99 -7.37 2.43 -7.90
CA VAL A 99 -7.48 0.98 -8.11
C VAL A 99 -8.22 0.71 -9.42
N ASN A 100 -7.79 -0.33 -10.14
CA ASN A 100 -8.46 -0.78 -11.35
C ASN A 100 -9.83 -1.35 -10.99
N GLU A 101 -10.86 -1.00 -11.76
CA GLU A 101 -12.24 -1.47 -11.54
C GLU A 101 -12.35 -2.99 -11.54
N HIS A 102 -11.44 -3.69 -12.21
CA HIS A 102 -11.44 -5.15 -12.29
C HIS A 102 -10.76 -5.82 -11.10
N ASN A 103 -10.06 -5.06 -10.26
CA ASN A 103 -9.40 -5.59 -9.08
C ASN A 103 -10.39 -5.71 -7.91
N ILE A 104 -11.31 -6.67 -8.05
CA ILE A 104 -12.42 -6.87 -7.11
C ILE A 104 -11.92 -7.18 -5.70
N CYS A 105 -10.90 -8.02 -5.57
CA CYS A 105 -10.35 -8.39 -4.26
C CYS A 105 -9.80 -7.18 -3.51
N ALA A 106 -9.07 -6.31 -4.20
CA ALA A 106 -8.52 -5.11 -3.60
C ALA A 106 -9.64 -4.14 -3.20
N ILE A 107 -10.63 -3.93 -4.07
CA ILE A 107 -11.76 -3.04 -3.79
C ILE A 107 -12.51 -3.52 -2.55
N LYS A 108 -12.77 -4.82 -2.42
CA LYS A 108 -13.42 -5.39 -1.24
C LYS A 108 -12.60 -5.13 0.03
N LEU A 109 -11.29 -5.32 -0.05
CA LEU A 109 -10.40 -5.10 1.08
C LEU A 109 -10.40 -3.63 1.51
N TYR A 110 -10.25 -2.71 0.57
CA TYR A 110 -10.29 -1.28 0.87
C TYR A 110 -11.64 -0.86 1.45
N THR A 111 -12.72 -1.40 0.93
CA THR A 111 -14.07 -1.13 1.46
C THR A 111 -14.20 -1.56 2.93
N LYS A 112 -13.61 -2.68 3.31
CA LYS A 112 -13.57 -3.13 4.71
C LYS A 112 -12.87 -2.12 5.63
N PHE A 113 -11.89 -1.40 5.09
CA PHE A 113 -11.17 -0.37 5.85
C PHE A 113 -11.82 1.01 5.76
N GLY A 114 -13.05 1.09 5.23
CA GLY A 114 -13.81 2.34 5.20
C GLY A 114 -13.56 3.22 4.00
N PHE A 115 -12.86 2.72 2.98
CA PHE A 115 -12.68 3.45 1.74
C PHE A 115 -13.96 3.43 0.91
N GLN A 116 -14.25 4.54 0.24
CA GLN A 116 -15.39 4.68 -0.66
C GLN A 116 -14.92 5.20 -2.01
N ILE A 117 -15.61 4.81 -3.07
CA ILE A 117 -15.33 5.34 -4.42
C ILE A 117 -15.82 6.78 -4.46
N VAL A 118 -14.92 7.72 -4.72
CA VAL A 118 -15.26 9.15 -4.81
C VAL A 118 -15.18 9.71 -6.22
N ALA A 119 -14.50 9.01 -7.13
CA ALA A 119 -14.42 9.39 -8.54
C ALA A 119 -14.10 8.17 -9.40
N ILE A 120 -14.54 8.22 -10.66
CA ILE A 120 -14.23 7.22 -11.67
C ILE A 120 -13.43 7.91 -12.76
N ARG A 121 -12.24 7.40 -13.04
CA ARG A 121 -11.36 7.90 -14.08
C ARG A 121 -11.48 6.98 -15.30
N GLU A 122 -12.22 7.42 -16.31
CA GLU A 122 -12.45 6.62 -17.51
C GLU A 122 -11.12 6.32 -18.22
N ASN A 123 -10.93 5.06 -18.61
CA ASN A 123 -9.76 4.60 -19.36
C ASN A 123 -8.42 4.91 -18.68
N TYR A 124 -8.41 5.02 -17.35
CA TYR A 124 -7.19 5.30 -16.58
C TYR A 124 -6.16 4.18 -16.75
N TYR A 125 -6.63 2.94 -16.82
CA TYR A 125 -5.81 1.76 -17.12
C TYR A 125 -6.09 1.31 -18.54
N SER A 126 -5.15 0.59 -19.15
CA SER A 126 -5.31 0.09 -20.51
C SER A 126 -6.48 -0.89 -20.68
N ASP A 127 -6.85 -1.57 -19.59
CA ASP A 127 -7.91 -2.60 -19.59
C ASP A 127 -9.16 -2.21 -18.81
N GLY A 128 -9.25 -0.96 -18.32
CA GLY A 128 -10.42 -0.54 -17.58
C GLY A 128 -10.30 0.83 -16.95
N ASN A 129 -11.36 1.20 -16.23
CA ASN A 129 -11.42 2.46 -15.52
C ASN A 129 -10.66 2.37 -14.18
N GLY A 130 -10.20 3.52 -13.70
CA GLY A 130 -9.64 3.65 -12.38
C GLY A 130 -10.69 4.16 -11.41
N TYR A 131 -10.74 3.59 -10.23
CA TYR A 131 -11.53 4.14 -9.14
C TYR A 131 -10.60 4.90 -8.20
N LEU A 132 -10.92 6.17 -7.97
CA LEU A 132 -10.32 6.92 -6.88
C LEU A 132 -11.11 6.61 -5.62
N MET A 133 -10.46 6.00 -4.64
CA MET A 133 -11.11 5.68 -3.38
C MET A 133 -10.51 6.55 -2.27
N MET A 134 -11.34 6.87 -1.28
CA MET A 134 -10.94 7.71 -0.16
C MET A 134 -11.53 7.19 1.14
N ARG A 135 -10.71 7.23 2.18
CA ARG A 135 -11.17 7.11 3.56
C ARG A 135 -10.90 8.42 4.28
N GLU A 136 -11.94 8.97 4.91
CA GLU A 136 -11.80 10.14 5.77
C GLU A 136 -11.69 9.71 7.24
N PHE A 137 -10.93 10.49 8.01
CA PHE A 137 -10.80 10.31 9.46
C PHE A 137 -11.51 11.45 10.17
N ASP A 138 -12.11 11.14 11.30
CA ASP A 138 -12.80 12.13 12.11
C ASP A 138 -11.84 13.06 12.86
#